data_6d8ea93c9e2bba5fdd921c7420cd427b
#
_entry.id   6d8ea93c9e2bba5fdd921c7420cd427b
#
_cell.length_a   1.000
_cell.length_b   1.000
_cell.length_c   1.000
_cell.angle_alpha   90.00
_cell.angle_beta   90.00
_cell.angle_gamma   90.00
#
_symmetry.space_group_name_H-M   'P 1'
#
loop_
_entity.id
_entity.type
_entity.pdbx_description
1 polymer ?
#
loop_
_entity_poly.entity_id
_entity_poly.type
_entity_poly.pdbx_seq_one_letter_code
_entity_poly.pdbx_strand_id
1 'polypeptide(L)' 'YIVDKLKPHKEELIDVEEISVITNLSKVSLRKYLDYLTESNTIEKKIDYGTVGRPKYKYYIK' A
#
# COMPACT_ATOMS: atom_id res chain seq x y z
N TYR A 1 2.37 -10.23 8.57
CA TYR A 1 1.36 -9.43 9.28
C TYR A 1 0.64 -8.46 8.35
N ILE A 2 1.38 -7.63 7.64
CA ILE A 2 0.77 -6.63 6.74
C ILE A 2 0.00 -7.31 5.61
N VAL A 3 0.59 -8.28 4.96
CA VAL A 3 -0.04 -9.01 3.86
C VAL A 3 -1.31 -9.69 4.33
N ASP A 4 -1.29 -10.29 5.53
CA ASP A 4 -2.46 -10.94 6.08
C ASP A 4 -3.59 -9.96 6.34
N LYS A 5 -3.27 -8.77 6.82
CA LYS A 5 -4.27 -7.73 7.06
C LYS A 5 -4.85 -7.18 5.76
N LEU A 6 -4.07 -7.21 4.68
CA LEU A 6 -4.51 -6.70 3.39
C LEU A 6 -5.19 -7.75 2.50
N LYS A 7 -5.15 -9.03 2.88
CA LYS A 7 -5.80 -10.08 2.11
C LYS A 7 -7.27 -9.81 1.78
N PRO A 8 -8.08 -9.31 2.70
CA PRO A 8 -9.48 -8.99 2.37
C PRO A 8 -9.62 -7.90 1.31
N HIS A 9 -8.55 -7.14 1.06
CA HIS A 9 -8.53 -6.08 0.06
C HIS A 9 -7.77 -6.49 -1.20
N LYS A 10 -7.59 -7.79 -1.39
CA LYS A 10 -6.93 -8.31 -2.59
C LYS A 10 -7.67 -7.82 -3.84
N GLU A 11 -6.91 -7.46 -4.85
CA GLU A 11 -7.43 -6.92 -6.11
C GLU A 11 -7.99 -5.51 -6.01
N GLU A 12 -7.78 -4.83 -4.89
CA GLU A 12 -8.14 -3.43 -4.72
C GLU A 12 -6.88 -2.58 -4.66
N LEU A 13 -6.95 -1.38 -5.23
CA LEU A 13 -5.89 -0.40 -5.08
C LEU A 13 -6.15 0.39 -3.80
N ILE A 14 -5.21 0.35 -2.87
CA ILE A 14 -5.34 1.03 -1.59
C ILE A 14 -4.14 1.94 -1.36
N ASP A 15 -4.38 3.08 -0.74
CA ASP A 15 -3.32 4.03 -0.46
C ASP A 15 -2.71 3.78 0.92
N VAL A 16 -1.62 4.51 1.20
CA VAL A 16 -0.89 4.34 2.46
C VAL A 16 -1.77 4.68 3.67
N GLU A 17 -2.62 5.68 3.53
CA GLU A 17 -3.49 6.06 4.64
C GLU A 17 -4.46 4.95 5.01
N GLU A 18 -5.07 4.32 4.02
CA GLU A 18 -5.95 3.19 4.26
C GLU A 18 -5.21 2.00 4.85
N ILE A 19 -4.02 1.72 4.34
CA ILE A 19 -3.19 0.64 4.88
C ILE A 19 -2.82 0.92 6.33
N SER A 20 -2.52 2.16 6.66
CA SER A 20 -2.23 2.56 8.03
C SER A 20 -3.41 2.28 8.96
N VAL A 21 -4.62 2.58 8.53
CA VAL A 21 -5.82 2.31 9.32
C VAL A 21 -6.03 0.80 9.48
N ILE A 22 -5.90 0.06 8.39
CA ILE A 22 -6.13 -1.40 8.39
C ILE A 22 -5.11 -2.12 9.28
N THR A 23 -3.85 -1.74 9.21
CA THR A 23 -2.76 -2.40 9.92
C THR A 23 -2.48 -1.81 11.29
N ASN A 24 -3.02 -0.62 11.56
CA ASN A 24 -2.76 0.14 12.79
C ASN A 24 -1.27 0.45 12.97
N LEU A 25 -0.56 0.65 11.87
CA LEU A 25 0.85 1.00 11.87
C LEU A 25 1.04 2.44 11.40
N SER A 26 2.12 3.08 11.87
CA SER A 26 2.42 4.42 11.42
C SER A 26 2.85 4.43 9.95
N LYS A 27 2.65 5.54 9.26
CA LYS A 27 3.04 5.68 7.86
C LYS A 27 4.54 5.51 7.67
N VAL A 28 5.33 5.97 8.62
CA VAL A 28 6.79 5.84 8.56
C VAL A 28 7.20 4.37 8.58
N SER A 29 6.62 3.60 9.49
CA SER A 29 6.90 2.17 9.56
C SER A 29 6.40 1.43 8.32
N LEU A 30 5.21 1.80 7.84
CA LEU A 30 4.63 1.18 6.67
C LEU A 30 5.49 1.35 5.42
N ARG A 31 6.09 2.50 5.23
CA ARG A 31 6.92 2.76 4.06
C ARG A 31 8.01 1.70 3.90
N LYS A 32 8.68 1.37 4.98
CA LYS A 32 9.74 0.37 4.95
C LYS A 32 9.21 -1.00 4.56
N TYR A 33 8.09 -1.40 5.14
CA TYR A 33 7.49 -2.69 4.84
C TYR A 33 6.94 -2.74 3.42
N LEU A 34 6.30 -1.67 2.97
CA LEU A 34 5.76 -1.63 1.62
C LEU A 34 6.85 -1.65 0.57
N ASP A 35 7.96 -0.97 0.81
CA ASP A 35 9.10 -1.02 -0.10
C ASP A 35 9.66 -2.44 -0.18
N TYR A 36 9.80 -3.10 0.95
CA TYR A 36 10.27 -4.48 0.99
C TYR A 36 9.32 -5.42 0.24
N LEU A 37 8.03 -5.28 0.49
CA LEU A 37 7.03 -6.12 -0.16
C LEU A 37 6.95 -5.86 -1.67
N THR A 38 7.18 -4.63 -2.09
CA THR A 38 7.23 -4.29 -3.50
C THR A 38 8.44 -4.93 -4.17
N GLU A 39 9.60 -4.88 -3.52
CA GLU A 39 10.81 -5.51 -4.03
C GLU A 39 10.66 -7.02 -4.16
N SER A 40 9.97 -7.65 -3.23
CA SER A 40 9.77 -9.09 -3.24
C SER A 40 8.62 -9.53 -4.16
N ASN A 41 8.00 -8.58 -4.86
CA ASN A 41 6.86 -8.83 -5.77
C ASN A 41 5.62 -9.37 -5.05
N THR A 42 5.51 -9.14 -3.75
CA THR A 42 4.33 -9.53 -2.98
C THR A 42 3.18 -8.56 -3.23
N ILE A 43 3.51 -7.29 -3.38
CA ILE A 43 2.54 -6.26 -3.74
C ILE A 43 3.08 -5.44 -4.90
N GLU A 44 2.20 -4.74 -5.58
CA GLU A 44 2.57 -3.88 -6.69
C GLU A 44 2.25 -2.43 -6.34
N LYS A 45 3.19 -1.54 -6.64
CA LYS A 45 3.04 -0.11 -6.39
C LYS A 45 2.58 0.56 -7.68
N LYS A 46 1.51 1.33 -7.59
CA LYS A 46 0.99 2.09 -8.72
C LYS A 46 0.93 3.56 -8.37
N ILE A 47 1.11 4.41 -9.39
CA ILE A 47 1.07 5.85 -9.21
C ILE A 47 -0.23 6.36 -9.80
N ASP A 48 -0.98 7.12 -9.00
CA ASP A 48 -2.23 7.73 -9.42
C ASP A 48 -2.00 9.22 -9.70
N TYR A 49 -2.14 9.60 -10.95
CA TYR A 49 -2.00 10.99 -11.38
C TYR A 49 -3.34 11.70 -11.54
N GLY A 50 -4.43 11.06 -11.12
CA GLY A 50 -5.78 11.54 -11.39
C GLY A 50 -6.21 12.79 -10.62
N THR A 51 -5.43 13.25 -9.66
CA THR A 51 -5.77 14.42 -8.85
C THR A 51 -4.89 15.61 -9.21
N VAL A 52 -5.45 16.81 -9.09
CA VAL A 52 -4.68 18.04 -9.24
C VAL A 52 -3.71 18.15 -8.07
N GLY A 53 -2.41 18.27 -8.37
CA GLY A 53 -1.40 18.40 -7.36
C GLY A 53 -0.41 17.24 -7.39
N ARG A 54 -0.19 16.61 -6.23
CA ARG A 54 0.85 15.60 -6.09
C ARG A 54 0.34 14.22 -6.48
N PRO A 55 1.16 13.40 -7.17
CA PRO A 55 0.79 12.02 -7.44
C PRO A 55 0.67 11.24 -6.13
N LYS A 56 -0.30 10.34 -6.06
CA LYS A 56 -0.48 9.46 -4.92
C LYS A 56 -0.03 8.06 -5.26
N TYR A 57 0.58 7.39 -4.30
CA TYR A 57 0.97 6.00 -4.48
C TYR A 57 -0.11 5.11 -3.93
N LYS A 58 -0.49 4.13 -4.72
CA LYS A 58 -1.44 3.10 -4.31
C LYS A 58 -0.78 1.75 -4.43
N TYR A 59 -1.23 0.82 -3.62
CA TYR A 59 -0.65 -0.51 -3.57
C TYR A 59 -1.71 -1.54 -3.88
N TYR A 60 -1.28 -2.60 -4.55
CA TYR A 60 -2.15 -3.66 -5.02
C TYR A 60 -1.58 -5.00 -4.59
N ILE A 61 -2.39 -5.82 -3.94
CA ILE A 61 -1.96 -7.14 -3.47
C ILE A 61 -2.09 -8.13 -4.62
N LYS A 62 -1.01 -8.77 -4.95
CA LYS A 62 -1.01 -9.76 -6.02
C LYS A 62 -1.62 -11.10 -5.62
#